data_c66f769fa972070ce11fe74e409c70f7
#
_entry.id   c66f769fa972070ce11fe74e409c70f7
#
_cell.length_a   1.000
_cell.length_b   1.000
_cell.length_c   1.000
_cell.angle_alpha   90.00
_cell.angle_beta   90.00
_cell.angle_gamma   90.00
#
_symmetry.space_group_name_H-M   'P 1'
#
loop_
_entity.id
_entity.type
_entity.pdbx_description
1 polymer ?
#
loop_
_entity_poly.entity_id
_entity_poly.type
_entity_poly.pdbx_seq_one_letter_code
_entity_poly.pdbx_strand_id
1 'polypeptide(L)'
;MPDPFLPTPDPTALPQLVSLCGTWLKPEMQSLYRQVVNLRRYRNSVFTEQLLYPGRFPFDPIVVMKKQVRPRPKGNFILRFWYKHVIKQWPPPRSITNAPEYFPYNLPGLLRELQPDLVHVYYGHKAVKYLAMLQSWDGPFIVSFHGVDVVKFTGEPNYVATLQCVFRQAQLILARSQSLLEGLKDLGCPPEKLRLNYTPVPLEAFPASIRTAPGDGCWRLVQACRLIPKKGLFTTLEALCLVVPHFPKLKFIVCGTGPVKDQFLKRRDELGLTQHVEVAGWMSQENLLAEFQSAHLFLHPSELTDTADQEGIPNSMLEAMATGLPVVATRHGGIPEAATHGLDSLLVPERSPQELGAAILTLLRDPVLLTRFSEAAAAAVRDRFGMEAGIARLEDCYDEARMLAAAVCQARSQQGQSSGKATPSTAGS
;
A
#
# COMPACT_ATOMS: atom_id res chain seq x y z
N MET A 1 -9.64 24.73 -11.45
CA MET A 1 -10.71 24.11 -12.25
C MET A 1 -10.09 23.74 -13.60
N PRO A 2 -10.29 22.55 -14.14
CA PRO A 2 -9.82 22.25 -15.48
C PRO A 2 -10.52 23.17 -16.47
N ASP A 3 -9.80 23.59 -17.51
CA ASP A 3 -10.27 24.44 -18.57
C ASP A 3 -11.47 23.77 -19.27
N PRO A 4 -12.68 24.34 -19.26
CA PRO A 4 -13.86 23.73 -19.86
C PRO A 4 -13.82 23.66 -21.40
N PHE A 5 -12.77 24.21 -22.04
CA PHE A 5 -12.61 24.24 -23.50
C PHE A 5 -11.59 23.25 -24.06
N LEU A 6 -10.90 22.46 -23.22
CA LEU A 6 -10.09 21.37 -23.74
C LEU A 6 -11.02 20.20 -24.14
N PRO A 7 -10.97 19.74 -25.40
CA PRO A 7 -11.77 18.60 -25.83
C PRO A 7 -11.35 17.38 -24.99
N THR A 8 -12.33 16.72 -24.36
CA THR A 8 -12.09 15.42 -23.75
C THR A 8 -11.48 14.50 -24.79
N PRO A 9 -10.29 13.94 -24.58
CA PRO A 9 -9.69 13.03 -25.55
C PRO A 9 -10.65 11.89 -25.85
N ASP A 10 -10.73 11.51 -27.12
CA ASP A 10 -11.50 10.34 -27.54
C ASP A 10 -11.09 9.13 -26.68
N PRO A 11 -12.01 8.51 -25.92
CA PRO A 11 -11.67 7.39 -25.05
C PRO A 11 -11.04 6.22 -25.79
N THR A 12 -11.23 6.11 -27.10
CA THR A 12 -10.62 5.08 -27.95
C THR A 12 -9.16 5.38 -28.29
N ALA A 13 -8.71 6.63 -28.18
CA ALA A 13 -7.35 7.07 -28.45
C ALA A 13 -6.40 6.95 -27.23
N LEU A 14 -6.93 6.70 -26.04
CA LEU A 14 -6.11 6.57 -24.83
C LEU A 14 -5.34 5.23 -24.82
N PRO A 15 -4.07 5.24 -24.36
CA PRO A 15 -3.29 4.02 -24.20
C PRO A 15 -3.98 3.00 -23.29
N GLN A 16 -3.88 1.72 -23.66
CA GLN A 16 -4.48 0.63 -22.89
C GLN A 16 -3.58 0.20 -21.74
N LEU A 17 -4.07 0.30 -20.52
CA LEU A 17 -3.43 -0.18 -19.30
C LEU A 17 -4.12 -1.47 -18.81
N VAL A 18 -3.34 -2.41 -18.31
CA VAL A 18 -3.83 -3.52 -17.50
C VAL A 18 -3.35 -3.37 -16.06
N SER A 19 -4.27 -3.20 -15.12
CA SER A 19 -4.02 -3.28 -13.68
C SER A 19 -4.14 -4.74 -13.22
N LEU A 20 -2.99 -5.39 -12.98
CA LEU A 20 -2.91 -6.80 -12.61
C LEU A 20 -2.88 -6.97 -11.10
N CYS A 21 -4.01 -7.39 -10.51
CA CYS A 21 -4.20 -7.57 -9.08
C CYS A 21 -4.49 -9.05 -8.75
N GLY A 22 -3.96 -9.56 -7.63
CA GLY A 22 -4.31 -10.93 -7.19
C GLY A 22 -5.73 -11.07 -6.66
N THR A 23 -6.25 -10.00 -6.07
CA THR A 23 -7.62 -9.93 -5.52
C THR A 23 -8.17 -8.54 -5.78
N TRP A 24 -9.35 -8.45 -6.34
CA TRP A 24 -10.14 -7.23 -6.50
C TRP A 24 -11.37 -7.32 -5.60
N LEU A 25 -11.58 -6.54 -4.61
CA LEU A 25 -10.71 -5.89 -3.64
C LEU A 25 -11.20 -6.30 -2.26
N LYS A 26 -10.34 -6.24 -1.27
CA LYS A 26 -10.73 -6.29 0.14
C LYS A 26 -11.00 -4.88 0.66
N PRO A 27 -11.82 -4.71 1.73
CA PRO A 27 -12.13 -3.39 2.28
C PRO A 27 -10.92 -2.52 2.61
N GLU A 28 -9.84 -3.14 3.10
CA GLU A 28 -8.58 -2.48 3.42
C GLU A 28 -7.76 -2.03 2.20
N MET A 29 -8.16 -2.42 0.98
CA MET A 29 -7.48 -2.05 -0.28
C MET A 29 -8.14 -0.85 -0.97
N GLN A 30 -8.93 -0.05 -0.27
CA GLN A 30 -9.66 1.10 -0.82
C GLN A 30 -8.73 2.12 -1.51
N SER A 31 -7.51 2.29 -1.01
CA SER A 31 -6.53 3.20 -1.64
C SER A 31 -6.12 2.75 -3.05
N LEU A 32 -6.05 1.43 -3.31
CA LEU A 32 -5.79 0.89 -4.63
C LEU A 32 -6.98 1.14 -5.56
N TYR A 33 -8.21 0.93 -5.07
CA TYR A 33 -9.42 1.24 -5.82
C TYR A 33 -9.43 2.71 -6.27
N ARG A 34 -9.18 3.63 -5.33
CA ARG A 34 -9.12 5.08 -5.62
C ARG A 34 -8.09 5.42 -6.70
N GLN A 35 -6.92 4.78 -6.71
CA GLN A 35 -5.94 4.97 -7.77
C GLN A 35 -6.47 4.50 -9.13
N VAL A 36 -7.02 3.29 -9.18
CA VAL A 36 -7.47 2.64 -10.43
C VAL A 36 -8.62 3.40 -11.10
N VAL A 37 -9.61 3.88 -10.31
CA VAL A 37 -10.79 4.57 -10.86
C VAL A 37 -10.56 6.03 -11.23
N ASN A 38 -9.47 6.65 -10.75
CA ASN A 38 -9.17 8.05 -11.01
C ASN A 38 -8.12 8.27 -12.11
N LEU A 39 -7.68 7.21 -12.80
CA LEU A 39 -6.81 7.35 -13.97
C LEU A 39 -7.56 8.13 -15.07
N ARG A 40 -6.87 9.08 -15.71
CA ARG A 40 -7.45 10.00 -16.70
C ARG A 40 -6.81 9.86 -18.08
N ARG A 41 -5.50 9.51 -18.14
CA ARG A 41 -4.71 9.42 -19.37
C ARG A 41 -4.62 8.00 -19.93
N TYR A 42 -5.25 7.02 -19.28
CA TYR A 42 -5.19 5.62 -19.65
C TYR A 42 -6.57 4.98 -19.62
N ARG A 43 -6.86 4.16 -20.63
CA ARG A 43 -7.99 3.24 -20.63
C ARG A 43 -7.58 2.00 -19.86
N ASN A 44 -8.12 1.82 -18.65
CA ASN A 44 -7.67 0.79 -17.74
C ASN A 44 -8.62 -0.42 -17.69
N SER A 45 -8.05 -1.63 -17.71
CA SER A 45 -8.74 -2.89 -17.47
C SER A 45 -8.15 -3.58 -16.25
N VAL A 46 -8.97 -4.09 -15.34
CA VAL A 46 -8.50 -4.80 -14.16
C VAL A 46 -8.49 -6.30 -14.43
N PHE A 47 -7.33 -6.94 -14.28
CA PHE A 47 -7.19 -8.39 -14.33
C PHE A 47 -6.95 -8.93 -12.91
N THR A 48 -7.81 -9.86 -12.46
CA THR A 48 -7.77 -10.38 -11.09
C THR A 48 -7.96 -11.89 -11.01
N GLU A 49 -7.39 -12.54 -9.99
CA GLU A 49 -7.64 -13.95 -9.71
C GLU A 49 -8.91 -14.16 -8.87
N GLN A 50 -9.31 -13.14 -8.10
CA GLN A 50 -10.48 -13.19 -7.22
C GLN A 50 -11.20 -11.85 -7.25
N LEU A 51 -12.48 -11.89 -7.53
CA LEU A 51 -13.38 -10.74 -7.41
C LEU A 51 -14.12 -10.84 -6.07
N LEU A 52 -13.88 -9.87 -5.19
CA LEU A 52 -14.54 -9.74 -3.90
C LEU A 52 -15.28 -8.41 -3.85
N TYR A 53 -16.44 -8.39 -3.20
CA TYR A 53 -17.24 -7.18 -2.96
C TYR A 53 -17.48 -6.30 -4.20
N PRO A 54 -17.94 -6.84 -5.36
CA PRO A 54 -18.10 -6.07 -6.60
C PRO A 54 -19.04 -4.88 -6.44
N GLY A 55 -20.09 -5.00 -5.62
CA GLY A 55 -21.02 -3.89 -5.34
C GLY A 55 -20.39 -2.75 -4.53
N ARG A 56 -19.30 -3.00 -3.80
CA ARG A 56 -18.59 -1.98 -3.02
C ARG A 56 -17.48 -1.29 -3.82
N PHE A 57 -16.90 -2.01 -4.77
CA PHE A 57 -15.78 -1.53 -5.60
C PHE A 57 -16.15 -1.71 -7.09
N PRO A 58 -17.17 -0.99 -7.59
CA PRO A 58 -17.61 -1.10 -8.97
C PRO A 58 -16.52 -0.59 -9.92
N PHE A 59 -16.19 -1.37 -10.94
CA PHE A 59 -15.26 -1.03 -12.01
C PHE A 59 -15.59 -1.87 -13.26
N ASP A 60 -15.35 -1.33 -14.43
CA ASP A 60 -15.53 -2.03 -15.70
C ASP A 60 -14.48 -1.53 -16.72
N PRO A 61 -13.78 -2.43 -17.44
CA PRO A 61 -13.90 -3.88 -17.38
C PRO A 61 -13.04 -4.54 -16.29
N ILE A 62 -13.64 -5.55 -15.61
CA ILE A 62 -12.91 -6.47 -14.74
C ILE A 62 -12.88 -7.86 -15.38
N VAL A 63 -11.70 -8.38 -15.60
CA VAL A 63 -11.48 -9.73 -16.10
C VAL A 63 -11.04 -10.65 -14.98
N VAL A 64 -11.86 -11.63 -14.60
CA VAL A 64 -11.51 -12.66 -13.63
C VAL A 64 -10.72 -13.76 -14.33
N MET A 65 -9.45 -13.86 -13.99
CA MET A 65 -8.55 -14.84 -14.59
C MET A 65 -8.86 -16.27 -14.11
N LYS A 66 -8.83 -17.23 -15.03
CA LYS A 66 -9.12 -18.64 -14.72
C LYS A 66 -7.92 -19.26 -13.99
N LYS A 67 -8.16 -19.75 -12.78
CA LYS A 67 -7.14 -20.52 -12.04
C LYS A 67 -6.97 -21.90 -12.67
N GLN A 68 -5.73 -22.36 -12.78
CA GLN A 68 -5.49 -23.74 -13.10
C GLN A 68 -5.94 -24.60 -11.92
N VAL A 69 -7.01 -25.39 -12.10
CA VAL A 69 -7.39 -26.41 -11.14
C VAL A 69 -6.39 -27.54 -11.31
N ARG A 70 -5.43 -27.66 -10.41
CA ARG A 70 -4.58 -28.86 -10.38
C ARG A 70 -5.51 -30.08 -10.27
N PRO A 71 -5.37 -31.08 -11.14
CA PRO A 71 -5.78 -32.43 -10.77
C PRO A 71 -5.04 -32.73 -9.45
N ARG A 72 -5.78 -32.99 -8.38
CA ARG A 72 -5.15 -33.43 -7.12
C ARG A 72 -4.20 -34.55 -7.52
N PRO A 73 -2.88 -34.44 -7.25
CA PRO A 73 -2.01 -35.56 -7.54
C PRO A 73 -2.65 -36.75 -6.83
N LYS A 74 -2.93 -37.81 -7.58
CA LYS A 74 -3.24 -39.12 -7.02
C LYS A 74 -1.95 -39.60 -6.34
N GLY A 75 -1.55 -38.85 -5.30
CA GLY A 75 -0.31 -39.06 -4.59
C GLY A 75 -0.44 -40.35 -3.80
N ASN A 76 0.52 -41.20 -3.95
CA ASN A 76 0.74 -42.40 -3.20
C ASN A 76 0.35 -42.17 -1.73
N PHE A 77 -0.61 -42.92 -1.22
CA PHE A 77 -1.08 -42.85 0.17
C PHE A 77 0.10 -42.85 1.17
N ILE A 78 1.15 -43.62 0.86
CA ILE A 78 2.41 -43.74 1.63
C ILE A 78 3.16 -42.40 1.73
N LEU A 79 3.30 -41.64 0.63
CA LEU A 79 3.95 -40.32 0.62
C LEU A 79 3.13 -39.27 1.40
N ARG A 80 1.80 -39.31 1.29
CA ARG A 80 0.92 -38.43 2.09
C ARG A 80 1.01 -38.75 3.58
N PHE A 81 1.04 -40.04 3.95
CA PHE A 81 1.18 -40.50 5.32
C PHE A 81 2.54 -40.06 5.89
N TRP A 82 3.62 -40.23 5.12
CA TRP A 82 5.00 -39.91 5.53
C TRP A 82 5.19 -38.40 5.76
N TYR A 83 4.75 -37.54 4.83
CA TYR A 83 4.80 -36.09 4.99
C TYR A 83 3.93 -35.59 6.15
N LYS A 84 2.74 -36.17 6.34
CA LYS A 84 1.81 -35.75 7.40
C LYS A 84 2.27 -36.19 8.80
N HIS A 85 2.83 -37.38 8.93
CA HIS A 85 3.07 -38.02 10.23
C HIS A 85 4.53 -38.10 10.62
N VAL A 86 5.47 -38.16 9.67
CA VAL A 86 6.92 -38.24 9.93
C VAL A 86 7.56 -36.87 9.85
N ILE A 87 7.34 -36.13 8.78
CA ILE A 87 7.93 -34.78 8.59
C ILE A 87 7.09 -33.69 9.28
N LYS A 88 5.84 -33.97 9.66
CA LYS A 88 4.87 -33.02 10.27
C LYS A 88 4.68 -31.72 9.43
N GLN A 89 5.01 -31.76 8.16
CA GLN A 89 4.86 -30.64 7.21
C GLN A 89 3.98 -31.09 6.04
N TRP A 90 2.68 -30.91 6.17
CA TRP A 90 1.75 -31.10 5.06
C TRP A 90 0.95 -29.81 4.83
N PRO A 91 0.89 -29.30 3.62
CA PRO A 91 1.59 -29.77 2.40
C PRO A 91 3.12 -29.49 2.45
N PRO A 92 3.94 -30.24 1.66
CA PRO A 92 5.38 -29.99 1.61
C PRO A 92 5.67 -28.54 1.22
N PRO A 93 6.78 -27.93 1.72
CA PRO A 93 7.13 -26.55 1.45
C PRO A 93 7.16 -26.32 -0.06
N ARG A 94 6.34 -25.38 -0.52
CA ARG A 94 6.18 -25.05 -1.94
C ARG A 94 7.22 -24.02 -2.31
N SER A 95 8.15 -24.35 -3.17
CA SER A 95 8.97 -23.35 -3.85
C SER A 95 8.05 -22.47 -4.71
N ILE A 96 7.96 -21.17 -4.41
CA ILE A 96 7.17 -20.20 -5.19
C ILE A 96 7.76 -20.01 -6.59
N THR A 97 9.03 -20.41 -6.79
CA THR A 97 9.85 -19.95 -7.91
C THR A 97 9.90 -20.87 -9.12
N ASN A 98 9.49 -22.14 -9.03
CA ASN A 98 9.73 -23.10 -10.11
C ASN A 98 8.48 -23.84 -10.62
N ALA A 99 7.29 -23.35 -10.36
CA ALA A 99 6.10 -24.01 -10.86
C ALA A 99 5.38 -23.10 -11.88
N PRO A 100 5.51 -23.36 -13.19
CA PRO A 100 4.67 -22.74 -14.22
C PRO A 100 3.16 -22.92 -13.98
N GLU A 101 2.79 -23.70 -12.98
CA GLU A 101 1.47 -24.12 -12.59
C GLU A 101 0.69 -23.13 -11.71
N TYR A 102 1.26 -21.97 -11.36
CA TYR A 102 0.64 -21.02 -10.41
C TYR A 102 0.03 -19.77 -11.06
N PHE A 103 0.23 -19.54 -12.36
CA PHE A 103 -0.45 -18.42 -12.99
C PHE A 103 -1.88 -18.81 -13.38
N PRO A 104 -2.73 -17.81 -13.53
CA PRO A 104 -3.94 -18.00 -14.28
C PRO A 104 -3.56 -18.43 -15.71
N TYR A 105 -3.92 -19.64 -16.13
CA TYR A 105 -3.45 -20.21 -17.41
C TYR A 105 -3.92 -19.41 -18.65
N ASN A 106 -4.97 -18.61 -18.50
CA ASN A 106 -5.51 -17.77 -19.58
C ASN A 106 -4.88 -16.37 -19.65
N LEU A 107 -4.03 -15.96 -18.70
CA LEU A 107 -3.45 -14.63 -18.68
C LEU A 107 -2.60 -14.30 -19.93
N PRO A 108 -1.72 -15.20 -20.45
CA PRO A 108 -1.00 -14.93 -21.68
C PRO A 108 -1.91 -14.73 -22.90
N GLY A 109 -3.03 -15.48 -22.98
CA GLY A 109 -4.03 -15.30 -24.03
C GLY A 109 -4.74 -13.95 -23.93
N LEU A 110 -5.18 -13.58 -22.75
CA LEU A 110 -5.84 -12.29 -22.50
C LEU A 110 -4.93 -11.10 -22.85
N LEU A 111 -3.65 -11.14 -22.51
CA LEU A 111 -2.70 -10.06 -22.86
C LEU A 111 -2.44 -10.00 -24.37
N ARG A 112 -2.36 -11.14 -25.05
CA ARG A 112 -2.22 -11.18 -26.52
C ARG A 112 -3.46 -10.67 -27.26
N GLU A 113 -4.64 -10.92 -26.71
CA GLU A 113 -5.90 -10.43 -27.28
C GLU A 113 -6.06 -8.92 -27.06
N LEU A 114 -5.79 -8.44 -25.85
CA LEU A 114 -5.95 -7.03 -25.50
C LEU A 114 -4.80 -6.14 -26.01
N GLN A 115 -3.59 -6.70 -26.13
CA GLN A 115 -2.35 -5.98 -26.49
C GLN A 115 -2.17 -4.65 -25.74
N PRO A 116 -2.12 -4.68 -24.39
CA PRO A 116 -2.02 -3.45 -23.63
C PRO A 116 -0.70 -2.73 -23.87
N ASP A 117 -0.73 -1.40 -23.86
CA ASP A 117 0.47 -0.56 -23.93
C ASP A 117 1.35 -0.66 -22.69
N LEU A 118 0.75 -1.05 -21.54
CA LEU A 118 1.45 -1.20 -20.27
C LEU A 118 0.68 -2.16 -19.33
N VAL A 119 1.42 -2.95 -18.56
CA VAL A 119 0.88 -3.72 -17.43
C VAL A 119 1.41 -3.16 -16.12
N HIS A 120 0.53 -2.80 -15.20
CA HIS A 120 0.89 -2.45 -13.83
C HIS A 120 0.58 -3.63 -12.89
N VAL A 121 1.61 -4.26 -12.35
CA VAL A 121 1.47 -5.35 -11.40
C VAL A 121 1.46 -4.80 -9.98
N TYR A 122 0.34 -4.97 -9.29
CA TYR A 122 0.22 -4.58 -7.90
C TYR A 122 0.73 -5.69 -6.97
N TYR A 123 1.72 -5.33 -6.13
CA TYR A 123 2.50 -6.14 -5.19
C TYR A 123 3.63 -6.98 -5.80
N GLY A 124 4.84 -6.83 -5.24
CA GLY A 124 6.05 -7.51 -5.66
C GLY A 124 5.93 -9.04 -5.68
N HIS A 125 5.29 -9.66 -4.68
CA HIS A 125 5.05 -11.10 -4.66
C HIS A 125 4.15 -11.60 -5.81
N LYS A 126 3.32 -10.72 -6.38
CA LYS A 126 2.53 -11.04 -7.57
C LYS A 126 3.38 -10.96 -8.83
N ALA A 127 4.29 -9.99 -8.92
CA ALA A 127 5.24 -9.92 -10.01
C ALA A 127 6.15 -11.14 -10.04
N VAL A 128 6.67 -11.59 -8.89
CA VAL A 128 7.41 -12.85 -8.77
C VAL A 128 6.57 -14.04 -9.26
N LYS A 129 5.32 -14.12 -8.82
CA LYS A 129 4.39 -15.18 -9.24
C LYS A 129 4.13 -15.19 -10.74
N TYR A 130 4.04 -14.01 -11.38
CA TYR A 130 3.68 -13.86 -12.79
C TYR A 130 4.90 -13.72 -13.71
N LEU A 131 6.12 -13.79 -13.19
CA LEU A 131 7.33 -13.46 -13.94
C LEU A 131 7.46 -14.23 -15.26
N ALA A 132 7.29 -15.56 -15.25
CA ALA A 132 7.41 -16.38 -16.47
C ALA A 132 6.40 -15.98 -17.54
N MET A 133 5.21 -15.54 -17.16
CA MET A 133 4.20 -15.05 -18.08
C MET A 133 4.58 -13.64 -18.60
N LEU A 134 5.01 -12.74 -17.72
CA LEU A 134 5.48 -11.40 -18.10
C LEU A 134 6.66 -11.48 -19.07
N GLN A 135 7.53 -12.47 -18.90
CA GLN A 135 8.63 -12.76 -19.84
C GLN A 135 8.15 -13.21 -21.23
N SER A 136 7.03 -13.94 -21.26
CA SER A 136 6.47 -14.46 -22.53
C SER A 136 5.57 -13.46 -23.26
N TRP A 137 5.19 -12.38 -22.60
CA TRP A 137 4.32 -11.37 -23.18
C TRP A 137 5.08 -10.30 -24.01
N ASP A 138 6.33 -10.05 -23.70
CA ASP A 138 7.24 -9.14 -24.43
C ASP A 138 6.89 -7.63 -24.38
N GLY A 139 5.83 -7.24 -23.66
CA GLY A 139 5.43 -5.85 -23.48
C GLY A 139 5.96 -5.20 -22.18
N PRO A 140 5.81 -3.86 -22.04
CA PRO A 140 6.29 -3.15 -20.87
C PRO A 140 5.43 -3.42 -19.63
N PHE A 141 6.08 -3.57 -18.49
CA PHE A 141 5.38 -3.66 -17.21
C PHE A 141 6.12 -2.90 -16.10
N ILE A 142 5.34 -2.43 -15.14
CA ILE A 142 5.82 -1.85 -13.90
C ILE A 142 5.28 -2.63 -12.71
N VAL A 143 5.94 -2.48 -11.56
CA VAL A 143 5.52 -3.15 -10.33
C VAL A 143 5.45 -2.15 -9.18
N SER A 144 4.35 -2.15 -8.42
CA SER A 144 4.26 -1.36 -7.20
C SER A 144 4.34 -2.21 -5.94
N PHE A 145 5.11 -1.71 -4.97
CA PHE A 145 5.32 -2.30 -3.66
C PHE A 145 4.58 -1.51 -2.58
N HIS A 146 3.99 -2.23 -1.61
CA HIS A 146 3.04 -1.65 -0.67
C HIS A 146 3.44 -1.82 0.81
N GLY A 147 4.61 -2.37 1.09
CA GLY A 147 5.17 -2.58 2.43
C GLY A 147 5.45 -4.04 2.74
N VAL A 148 4.43 -4.80 3.11
CA VAL A 148 4.57 -6.20 3.51
C VAL A 148 5.25 -7.09 2.46
N ASP A 149 5.17 -6.76 1.21
CA ASP A 149 5.73 -7.48 0.07
C ASP A 149 7.24 -7.23 -0.14
N VAL A 150 7.84 -6.31 0.60
CA VAL A 150 9.30 -6.08 0.61
C VAL A 150 9.99 -7.02 1.61
N VAL A 151 9.33 -7.37 2.72
CA VAL A 151 9.96 -8.10 3.83
C VAL A 151 9.45 -9.53 3.97
N LYS A 152 8.14 -9.75 3.84
CA LYS A 152 7.46 -11.01 4.22
C LYS A 152 8.00 -12.27 3.55
N PHE A 153 8.49 -12.16 2.33
CA PHE A 153 8.86 -13.31 1.52
C PHE A 153 10.38 -13.48 1.33
N THR A 154 11.18 -12.59 1.91
CA THR A 154 12.65 -12.61 1.75
C THR A 154 13.33 -13.85 2.33
N GLY A 155 12.70 -14.51 3.31
CA GLY A 155 13.15 -15.77 3.86
C GLY A 155 12.79 -17.02 3.03
N GLU A 156 11.99 -16.85 1.96
CA GLU A 156 11.62 -17.98 1.11
C GLU A 156 12.74 -18.31 0.10
N PRO A 157 13.07 -19.60 -0.10
CA PRO A 157 14.11 -19.99 -1.06
C PRO A 157 13.88 -19.41 -2.45
N ASN A 158 14.91 -18.83 -3.04
CA ASN A 158 14.92 -18.23 -4.38
C ASN A 158 13.98 -17.03 -4.59
N TYR A 159 13.25 -16.56 -3.58
CA TYR A 159 12.35 -15.41 -3.74
C TYR A 159 13.13 -14.16 -4.15
N VAL A 160 14.19 -13.83 -3.41
CA VAL A 160 15.02 -12.64 -3.68
C VAL A 160 15.67 -12.73 -5.07
N ALA A 161 16.20 -13.88 -5.46
CA ALA A 161 16.78 -14.08 -6.78
C ALA A 161 15.75 -13.87 -7.90
N THR A 162 14.51 -14.37 -7.72
CA THR A 162 13.42 -14.16 -8.68
C THR A 162 12.97 -12.71 -8.69
N LEU A 163 12.93 -12.05 -7.52
CA LEU A 163 12.61 -10.64 -7.40
C LEU A 163 13.62 -9.76 -8.14
N GLN A 164 14.92 -10.10 -8.07
CA GLN A 164 15.96 -9.43 -8.86
C GLN A 164 15.76 -9.61 -10.37
N CYS A 165 15.22 -10.76 -10.81
CA CYS A 165 14.81 -10.93 -12.21
C CYS A 165 13.64 -9.99 -12.58
N VAL A 166 12.67 -9.80 -11.67
CA VAL A 166 11.60 -8.80 -11.85
C VAL A 166 12.19 -7.41 -11.99
N PHE A 167 13.12 -7.01 -11.11
CA PHE A 167 13.77 -5.70 -11.16
C PHE A 167 14.50 -5.44 -12.49
N ARG A 168 15.17 -6.45 -13.02
CA ARG A 168 15.87 -6.32 -14.32
C ARG A 168 14.90 -6.08 -15.47
N GLN A 169 13.74 -6.72 -15.46
CA GLN A 169 12.80 -6.74 -16.59
C GLN A 169 11.76 -5.63 -16.52
N ALA A 170 11.25 -5.30 -15.35
CA ALA A 170 10.32 -4.18 -15.19
C ALA A 170 10.96 -2.88 -15.66
N GLN A 171 10.20 -2.02 -16.30
CA GLN A 171 10.63 -0.68 -16.68
C GLN A 171 10.84 0.18 -15.45
N LEU A 172 9.86 0.20 -14.54
CA LEU A 172 9.92 0.94 -13.28
C LEU A 172 9.42 0.08 -12.11
N ILE A 173 9.93 0.41 -10.93
CA ILE A 173 9.53 -0.15 -9.65
C ILE A 173 9.05 0.99 -8.77
N LEU A 174 7.79 0.93 -8.36
CA LEU A 174 7.14 1.98 -7.58
C LEU A 174 7.07 1.57 -6.10
N ALA A 175 7.36 2.49 -5.19
CA ALA A 175 7.18 2.30 -3.75
C ALA A 175 6.37 3.44 -3.13
N ARG A 176 5.63 3.12 -2.07
CA ARG A 176 4.72 4.07 -1.40
C ARG A 176 5.38 4.93 -0.32
N SER A 177 6.68 4.74 -0.07
CA SER A 177 7.45 5.52 0.90
C SER A 177 8.94 5.46 0.54
N GLN A 178 9.69 6.43 1.03
CA GLN A 178 11.14 6.47 0.87
C GLN A 178 11.80 5.27 1.56
N SER A 179 11.32 4.91 2.75
CA SER A 179 11.81 3.73 3.49
C SER A 179 11.63 2.43 2.71
N LEU A 180 10.54 2.31 1.92
CA LEU A 180 10.35 1.16 1.03
C LEU A 180 11.28 1.20 -0.19
N LEU A 181 11.57 2.39 -0.74
CA LEU A 181 12.56 2.54 -1.81
C LEU A 181 13.95 2.07 -1.36
N GLU A 182 14.36 2.45 -0.14
CA GLU A 182 15.62 2.00 0.45
C GLU A 182 15.65 0.48 0.61
N GLY A 183 14.61 -0.12 1.18
CA GLY A 183 14.51 -1.58 1.28
C GLY A 183 14.54 -2.31 -0.06
N LEU A 184 13.96 -1.74 -1.13
CA LEU A 184 14.04 -2.30 -2.48
C LEU A 184 15.44 -2.17 -3.08
N LYS A 185 16.14 -1.07 -2.80
CA LYS A 185 17.54 -0.86 -3.20
C LYS A 185 18.43 -1.90 -2.51
N ASP A 186 18.24 -2.16 -1.22
CA ASP A 186 18.99 -3.17 -0.46
C ASP A 186 18.75 -4.59 -0.99
N LEU A 187 17.57 -4.85 -1.55
CA LEU A 187 17.25 -6.11 -2.24
C LEU A 187 17.83 -6.19 -3.67
N GLY A 188 18.58 -5.17 -4.11
CA GLY A 188 19.27 -5.15 -5.40
C GLY A 188 18.47 -4.55 -6.54
N CYS A 189 17.45 -3.71 -6.27
CA CYS A 189 16.77 -2.96 -7.33
C CYS A 189 17.68 -1.82 -7.83
N PRO A 190 17.88 -1.68 -9.15
CA PRO A 190 18.64 -0.58 -9.72
C PRO A 190 17.99 0.78 -9.37
N PRO A 191 18.76 1.76 -8.82
CA PRO A 191 18.20 3.03 -8.38
C PRO A 191 17.48 3.82 -9.48
N GLU A 192 17.94 3.72 -10.72
CA GLU A 192 17.35 4.41 -11.88
C GLU A 192 15.93 3.93 -12.22
N LYS A 193 15.55 2.73 -11.76
CA LYS A 193 14.19 2.18 -11.93
C LYS A 193 13.23 2.53 -10.80
N LEU A 194 13.73 3.02 -9.68
CA LEU A 194 12.94 3.30 -8.50
C LEU A 194 12.19 4.64 -8.63
N ARG A 195 10.87 4.62 -8.35
CA ARG A 195 10.04 5.84 -8.31
C ARG A 195 9.18 5.83 -7.05
N LEU A 196 9.11 7.01 -6.43
CA LEU A 196 8.24 7.23 -5.29
C LEU A 196 6.83 7.54 -5.75
N ASN A 197 5.87 6.74 -5.30
CA ASN A 197 4.45 6.89 -5.64
C ASN A 197 3.61 6.79 -4.36
N TYR A 198 3.48 7.90 -3.65
CA TYR A 198 2.66 7.99 -2.45
C TYR A 198 1.19 7.62 -2.72
N THR A 199 0.56 7.07 -1.70
CA THR A 199 -0.89 6.84 -1.74
C THR A 199 -1.62 8.18 -1.68
N PRO A 200 -2.42 8.54 -2.70
CA PRO A 200 -3.15 9.79 -2.68
C PRO A 200 -4.41 9.73 -1.81
N VAL A 201 -4.81 10.89 -1.27
CA VAL A 201 -6.01 11.10 -0.46
C VAL A 201 -7.04 11.90 -1.25
N PRO A 202 -8.31 11.47 -1.31
CA PRO A 202 -9.39 12.26 -1.92
C PRO A 202 -9.82 13.38 -0.95
N LEU A 203 -9.25 14.56 -1.13
CA LEU A 203 -9.44 15.70 -0.20
C LEU A 203 -10.90 16.12 -0.07
N GLU A 204 -11.68 15.99 -1.12
CA GLU A 204 -13.11 16.28 -1.13
C GLU A 204 -13.90 15.36 -0.18
N ALA A 205 -13.43 14.15 0.00
CA ALA A 205 -14.01 13.16 0.92
C ALA A 205 -13.57 13.35 2.38
N PHE A 206 -12.55 14.20 2.62
CA PHE A 206 -11.98 14.49 3.95
C PHE A 206 -11.83 16.00 4.15
N PRO A 207 -12.95 16.77 4.22
CA PRO A 207 -12.90 18.22 4.37
C PRO A 207 -12.21 18.61 5.68
N ALA A 208 -11.32 19.59 5.61
CA ALA A 208 -10.58 20.07 6.75
C ALA A 208 -11.47 20.90 7.69
N SER A 209 -11.30 20.68 9.00
CA SER A 209 -11.86 21.47 10.08
C SER A 209 -10.77 21.70 11.12
N ILE A 210 -10.54 22.95 11.48
CA ILE A 210 -9.48 23.29 12.43
C ILE A 210 -9.88 22.88 13.85
N ARG A 211 -8.98 22.23 14.56
CA ARG A 211 -9.20 21.73 15.92
C ARG A 211 -8.93 22.80 16.96
N THR A 212 -9.84 22.88 17.92
CA THR A 212 -9.73 23.73 19.10
C THR A 212 -9.96 22.90 20.35
N ALA A 213 -9.59 23.40 21.52
CA ALA A 213 -9.91 22.72 22.77
C ALA A 213 -11.41 22.59 22.98
N PRO A 214 -11.92 21.43 23.46
CA PRO A 214 -13.35 21.27 23.71
C PRO A 214 -13.81 22.12 24.89
N GLY A 215 -14.89 22.88 24.69
CA GLY A 215 -15.44 23.79 25.71
C GLY A 215 -15.98 23.08 26.96
N ASP A 216 -16.36 21.82 26.84
CA ASP A 216 -16.85 20.97 27.93
C ASP A 216 -15.72 20.16 28.61
N GLY A 217 -14.48 20.30 28.13
CA GLY A 217 -13.31 19.54 28.58
C GLY A 217 -13.33 18.06 28.19
N CYS A 218 -14.21 17.65 27.27
CA CYS A 218 -14.34 16.27 26.83
C CYS A 218 -13.42 15.99 25.62
N TRP A 219 -12.16 15.69 25.90
CA TRP A 219 -11.19 15.36 24.86
C TRP A 219 -11.50 14.03 24.18
N ARG A 220 -11.48 14.01 22.87
CA ARG A 220 -11.69 12.81 22.05
C ARG A 220 -10.46 12.52 21.21
N LEU A 221 -9.83 11.38 21.48
CA LEU A 221 -8.68 10.87 20.73
C LEU A 221 -9.13 9.70 19.88
N VAL A 222 -8.53 9.52 18.71
CA VAL A 222 -8.89 8.44 17.79
C VAL A 222 -7.65 7.73 17.23
N GLN A 223 -7.76 6.40 17.07
CA GLN A 223 -6.80 5.57 16.32
C GLN A 223 -7.57 4.69 15.34
N ALA A 224 -7.34 4.88 14.05
CA ALA A 224 -7.99 4.08 13.00
C ALA A 224 -6.98 3.12 12.36
N CYS A 225 -7.12 1.82 12.65
CA CYS A 225 -6.17 0.81 12.17
C CYS A 225 -6.74 -0.61 12.29
N ARG A 226 -6.07 -1.58 11.64
CA ARG A 226 -6.28 -3.00 12.00
C ARG A 226 -5.72 -3.27 13.40
N LEU A 227 -6.43 -4.04 14.21
CA LEU A 227 -5.96 -4.41 15.56
C LEU A 227 -4.94 -5.56 15.43
N ILE A 228 -3.70 -5.20 15.12
CA ILE A 228 -2.53 -6.08 15.01
C ILE A 228 -1.35 -5.50 15.80
N PRO A 229 -0.37 -6.32 16.22
CA PRO A 229 0.71 -5.89 17.12
C PRO A 229 1.42 -4.62 16.67
N LYS A 230 1.81 -4.53 15.38
CA LYS A 230 2.58 -3.38 14.86
C LYS A 230 1.90 -2.01 14.99
N LYS A 231 0.63 -1.94 15.40
CA LYS A 231 -0.11 -0.67 15.53
C LYS A 231 0.04 0.00 16.90
N GLY A 232 0.89 -0.55 17.77
CA GLY A 232 1.23 0.04 19.08
C GLY A 232 0.03 0.25 20.02
N LEU A 233 -1.02 -0.57 19.86
CA LEU A 233 -2.26 -0.43 20.61
C LEU A 233 -2.04 -0.56 22.13
N PHE A 234 -1.15 -1.47 22.55
CA PHE A 234 -0.83 -1.66 23.97
C PHE A 234 -0.01 -0.50 24.53
N THR A 235 0.93 0.03 23.75
CA THR A 235 1.68 1.25 24.05
C THR A 235 0.73 2.45 24.22
N THR A 236 -0.34 2.53 23.41
CA THR A 236 -1.38 3.56 23.59
C THR A 236 -2.12 3.40 24.94
N LEU A 237 -2.51 2.19 25.32
CA LEU A 237 -3.18 1.98 26.61
C LEU A 237 -2.30 2.41 27.80
N GLU A 238 -1.03 2.05 27.77
CA GLU A 238 -0.08 2.42 28.82
C GLU A 238 0.16 3.94 28.88
N ALA A 239 0.23 4.61 27.73
CA ALA A 239 0.31 6.06 27.66
C ALA A 239 -0.95 6.74 28.22
N LEU A 240 -2.14 6.19 27.94
CA LEU A 240 -3.40 6.73 28.47
C LEU A 240 -3.50 6.65 30.00
N CYS A 241 -2.88 5.67 30.65
CA CYS A 241 -2.79 5.64 32.12
C CYS A 241 -2.10 6.89 32.71
N LEU A 242 -1.19 7.52 31.93
CA LEU A 242 -0.51 8.75 32.33
C LEU A 242 -1.34 10.00 32.01
N VAL A 243 -2.22 9.94 31.01
CA VAL A 243 -3.00 11.08 30.52
C VAL A 243 -4.33 11.23 31.26
N VAL A 244 -5.05 10.14 31.47
CA VAL A 244 -6.41 10.13 32.08
C VAL A 244 -6.48 10.82 33.45
N PRO A 245 -5.50 10.70 34.37
CA PRO A 245 -5.53 11.44 35.64
C PRO A 245 -5.58 12.96 35.49
N HIS A 246 -5.07 13.51 34.37
CA HIS A 246 -5.09 14.94 34.08
C HIS A 246 -6.34 15.36 33.31
N PHE A 247 -6.95 14.43 32.54
CA PHE A 247 -8.12 14.67 31.71
C PHE A 247 -9.19 13.59 31.93
N PRO A 248 -9.90 13.60 33.06
CA PRO A 248 -10.81 12.52 33.46
C PRO A 248 -12.05 12.35 32.58
N LYS A 249 -12.36 13.32 31.70
CA LYS A 249 -13.43 13.21 30.70
C LYS A 249 -12.93 12.73 29.32
N LEU A 250 -11.63 12.40 29.21
CA LEU A 250 -11.04 11.96 27.94
C LEU A 250 -11.69 10.65 27.47
N LYS A 251 -11.94 10.57 26.17
CA LYS A 251 -12.36 9.35 25.44
C LYS A 251 -11.35 9.02 24.35
N PHE A 252 -11.02 7.76 24.24
CA PHE A 252 -10.17 7.23 23.16
C PHE A 252 -10.94 6.17 22.38
N ILE A 253 -11.06 6.38 21.07
CA ILE A 253 -11.85 5.52 20.17
C ILE A 253 -10.90 4.78 19.24
N VAL A 254 -10.98 3.44 19.22
CA VAL A 254 -10.25 2.60 18.27
C VAL A 254 -11.19 2.15 17.15
N CYS A 255 -10.96 2.67 15.97
CA CYS A 255 -11.72 2.33 14.76
C CYS A 255 -11.03 1.20 14.01
N GLY A 256 -11.58 0.00 14.06
CA GLY A 256 -11.05 -1.16 13.36
C GLY A 256 -11.30 -2.49 14.04
N THR A 257 -10.83 -3.55 13.41
CA THR A 257 -10.91 -4.93 13.91
C THR A 257 -9.58 -5.65 13.69
N GLY A 258 -9.37 -6.76 14.37
CA GLY A 258 -8.19 -7.58 14.17
C GLY A 258 -7.98 -8.63 15.24
N PRO A 259 -6.98 -9.49 15.08
CA PRO A 259 -6.76 -10.67 15.92
C PRO A 259 -6.42 -10.35 17.38
N VAL A 260 -5.90 -9.14 17.69
CA VAL A 260 -5.54 -8.79 19.07
C VAL A 260 -6.65 -8.05 19.82
N LYS A 261 -7.89 -7.97 19.25
CA LYS A 261 -8.99 -7.24 19.86
C LYS A 261 -9.29 -7.69 21.28
N ASP A 262 -9.43 -8.99 21.49
CA ASP A 262 -9.81 -9.52 22.83
C ASP A 262 -8.70 -9.32 23.85
N GLN A 263 -7.43 -9.46 23.45
CA GLN A 263 -6.28 -9.15 24.29
C GLN A 263 -6.22 -7.66 24.65
N PHE A 264 -6.52 -6.79 23.67
CA PHE A 264 -6.58 -5.34 23.88
C PHE A 264 -7.67 -4.95 24.88
N LEU A 265 -8.88 -5.48 24.73
CA LEU A 265 -9.99 -5.23 25.67
C LEU A 265 -9.67 -5.73 27.08
N LYS A 266 -9.10 -6.92 27.21
CA LYS A 266 -8.63 -7.45 28.50
C LYS A 266 -7.60 -6.51 29.14
N ARG A 267 -6.59 -6.08 28.38
CA ARG A 267 -5.55 -5.17 28.88
C ARG A 267 -6.12 -3.80 29.28
N ARG A 268 -7.07 -3.27 28.51
CA ARG A 268 -7.83 -2.06 28.85
C ARG A 268 -8.48 -2.17 30.22
N ASP A 269 -9.16 -3.28 30.48
CA ASP A 269 -9.89 -3.51 31.74
C ASP A 269 -8.94 -3.70 32.91
N GLU A 270 -7.83 -4.41 32.75
CA GLU A 270 -6.74 -4.55 33.72
C GLU A 270 -6.14 -3.19 34.13
N LEU A 271 -6.06 -2.25 33.18
CA LEU A 271 -5.54 -0.91 33.43
C LEU A 271 -6.59 0.09 33.96
N GLY A 272 -7.82 -0.34 34.16
CA GLY A 272 -8.92 0.52 34.65
C GLY A 272 -9.40 1.55 33.62
N LEU A 273 -9.14 1.33 32.32
CA LEU A 273 -9.47 2.27 31.25
C LEU A 273 -10.83 2.01 30.58
N THR A 274 -11.66 1.11 31.12
CA THR A 274 -12.96 0.70 30.53
C THR A 274 -13.87 1.89 30.22
N GLN A 275 -13.90 2.91 31.08
CA GLN A 275 -14.72 4.12 30.85
C GLN A 275 -14.13 5.12 29.87
N HIS A 276 -12.86 4.97 29.49
CA HIS A 276 -12.12 5.91 28.66
C HIS A 276 -11.86 5.38 27.23
N VAL A 277 -11.82 4.06 27.05
CA VAL A 277 -11.39 3.41 25.81
C VAL A 277 -12.50 2.57 25.21
N GLU A 278 -12.86 2.86 23.96
CA GLU A 278 -13.87 2.16 23.18
C GLU A 278 -13.26 1.54 21.93
N VAL A 279 -13.67 0.32 21.57
CA VAL A 279 -13.38 -0.29 20.28
C VAL A 279 -14.65 -0.30 19.44
N ALA A 280 -14.77 0.69 18.58
CA ALA A 280 -15.95 0.91 17.76
C ALA A 280 -16.10 -0.08 16.57
N GLY A 281 -15.09 -0.91 16.35
CA GLY A 281 -15.09 -1.89 15.27
C GLY A 281 -14.77 -1.29 13.91
N TRP A 282 -15.05 -2.08 12.86
CA TRP A 282 -14.88 -1.61 11.48
C TRP A 282 -15.93 -0.54 11.14
N MET A 283 -15.48 0.54 10.49
CA MET A 283 -16.35 1.65 10.08
C MET A 283 -16.40 1.81 8.56
N SER A 284 -17.53 2.27 8.03
CA SER A 284 -17.59 2.81 6.68
C SER A 284 -16.74 4.08 6.59
N GLN A 285 -16.42 4.53 5.36
CA GLN A 285 -15.68 5.79 5.17
C GLN A 285 -16.42 6.99 5.77
N GLU A 286 -17.74 7.02 5.61
CA GLU A 286 -18.61 8.07 6.15
C GLU A 286 -18.57 8.13 7.68
N ASN A 287 -18.72 6.97 8.35
CA ASN A 287 -18.65 6.90 9.82
C ASN A 287 -17.24 7.21 10.33
N LEU A 288 -16.20 6.79 9.61
CA LEU A 288 -14.82 7.11 9.96
C LEU A 288 -14.53 8.61 9.83
N LEU A 289 -15.07 9.25 8.80
CA LEU A 289 -14.99 10.71 8.64
C LEU A 289 -15.67 11.44 9.80
N ALA A 290 -16.88 11.02 10.18
CA ALA A 290 -17.59 11.60 11.32
C ALA A 290 -16.81 11.45 12.63
N GLU A 291 -16.15 10.29 12.82
CA GLU A 291 -15.27 10.06 13.95
C GLU A 291 -14.05 11.00 13.92
N PHE A 292 -13.39 11.15 12.77
CA PHE A 292 -12.28 12.09 12.62
C PHE A 292 -12.71 13.53 12.87
N GLN A 293 -13.89 13.96 12.39
CA GLN A 293 -14.38 15.31 12.59
C GLN A 293 -14.72 15.62 14.05
N SER A 294 -15.12 14.60 14.83
CA SER A 294 -15.43 14.77 16.26
C SER A 294 -14.18 14.66 17.16
N ALA A 295 -13.07 14.14 16.64
CA ALA A 295 -11.84 13.95 17.39
C ALA A 295 -10.98 15.24 17.44
N HIS A 296 -10.06 15.28 18.44
CA HIS A 296 -9.12 16.37 18.65
C HIS A 296 -7.68 15.98 18.34
N LEU A 297 -7.32 14.69 18.50
CA LEU A 297 -6.02 14.14 18.17
C LEU A 297 -6.16 12.78 17.48
N PHE A 298 -5.27 12.50 16.55
CA PHE A 298 -5.09 11.19 15.96
C PHE A 298 -3.83 10.51 16.53
N LEU A 299 -3.96 9.27 16.98
CA LEU A 299 -2.84 8.49 17.51
C LEU A 299 -2.43 7.41 16.51
N HIS A 300 -1.11 7.26 16.26
CA HIS A 300 -0.59 6.19 15.42
C HIS A 300 0.80 5.71 15.86
N PRO A 301 0.93 5.15 17.07
CA PRO A 301 2.21 4.73 17.63
C PRO A 301 2.65 3.37 17.10
N SER A 302 2.76 3.23 15.78
CA SER A 302 3.22 1.98 15.13
C SER A 302 4.63 1.62 15.56
N GLU A 303 4.91 0.33 15.60
CA GLU A 303 6.18 -0.23 16.08
C GLU A 303 6.64 -1.40 15.21
N LEU A 304 7.95 -1.61 15.15
CA LEU A 304 8.54 -2.75 14.45
C LEU A 304 8.19 -4.04 15.20
N THR A 305 7.68 -5.03 14.47
CA THR A 305 7.39 -6.35 15.03
C THR A 305 8.64 -7.24 15.01
N ASP A 306 8.60 -8.33 15.76
CA ASP A 306 9.68 -9.34 15.78
C ASP A 306 9.88 -10.02 14.41
N THR A 307 8.87 -9.94 13.54
CA THR A 307 8.93 -10.43 12.15
C THR A 307 9.38 -9.36 11.15
N ALA A 308 9.92 -8.24 11.64
CA ALA A 308 10.33 -7.07 10.83
C ALA A 308 9.21 -6.48 9.95
N ASP A 309 7.92 -6.72 10.30
CA ASP A 309 6.80 -6.06 9.64
C ASP A 309 6.74 -4.60 10.09
N GLN A 310 7.00 -3.69 9.16
CA GLN A 310 6.99 -2.25 9.41
C GLN A 310 5.86 -1.56 8.64
N GLU A 311 5.60 -0.32 9.02
CA GLU A 311 4.61 0.53 8.37
C GLU A 311 5.23 1.24 7.16
N GLY A 312 4.46 1.38 6.08
CA GLY A 312 4.71 2.45 5.12
C GLY A 312 4.14 3.77 5.65
N ILE A 313 3.55 4.59 4.80
CA ILE A 313 2.75 5.73 5.25
C ILE A 313 1.32 5.22 5.53
N PRO A 314 0.80 5.37 6.76
CA PRO A 314 -0.55 4.90 7.10
C PRO A 314 -1.64 5.73 6.40
N ASN A 315 -2.48 5.10 5.59
CA ASN A 315 -3.56 5.80 4.89
C ASN A 315 -4.51 6.53 5.86
N SER A 316 -4.90 5.87 6.97
CA SER A 316 -5.79 6.48 7.98
C SER A 316 -5.17 7.70 8.66
N MET A 317 -3.84 7.75 8.78
CA MET A 317 -3.13 8.93 9.30
C MET A 317 -3.23 10.10 8.30
N LEU A 318 -2.99 9.85 7.02
CA LEU A 318 -3.16 10.85 5.98
C LEU A 318 -4.61 11.35 5.88
N GLU A 319 -5.58 10.45 5.97
CA GLU A 319 -7.01 10.79 5.98
C GLU A 319 -7.38 11.63 7.20
N ALA A 320 -6.87 11.30 8.37
CA ALA A 320 -7.04 12.08 9.60
C ALA A 320 -6.38 13.48 9.49
N MET A 321 -5.13 13.55 9.04
CA MET A 321 -4.43 14.82 8.81
C MET A 321 -5.17 15.69 7.78
N ALA A 322 -5.73 15.11 6.72
CA ALA A 322 -6.53 15.84 5.74
C ALA A 322 -7.73 16.54 6.38
N THR A 323 -8.34 15.93 7.41
CA THR A 323 -9.43 16.58 8.18
C THR A 323 -8.94 17.63 9.18
N GLY A 324 -7.64 17.87 9.30
CA GLY A 324 -7.05 18.78 10.24
C GLY A 324 -6.79 18.18 11.62
N LEU A 325 -6.75 16.85 11.78
CA LEU A 325 -6.36 16.23 13.05
C LEU A 325 -4.84 16.31 13.25
N PRO A 326 -4.34 16.96 14.32
CA PRO A 326 -2.95 16.83 14.74
C PRO A 326 -2.62 15.39 15.08
N VAL A 327 -1.40 14.97 14.79
CA VAL A 327 -0.97 13.58 14.95
C VAL A 327 0.03 13.42 16.10
N VAL A 328 -0.16 12.40 16.94
CA VAL A 328 0.87 11.87 17.81
C VAL A 328 1.19 10.45 17.36
N ALA A 329 2.42 10.24 16.92
CA ALA A 329 2.84 8.97 16.31
C ALA A 329 4.29 8.63 16.68
N THR A 330 4.78 7.51 16.18
CA THR A 330 6.17 7.09 16.37
C THR A 330 7.05 7.44 15.15
N ARG A 331 8.36 7.57 15.38
CA ARG A 331 9.37 7.65 14.31
C ARG A 331 9.59 6.26 13.72
N HIS A 332 8.55 5.72 13.06
CA HIS A 332 8.52 4.36 12.53
C HIS A 332 8.21 4.35 11.04
N GLY A 333 9.00 3.59 10.27
CA GLY A 333 8.77 3.37 8.83
C GLY A 333 8.59 4.66 8.04
N GLY A 334 7.52 4.74 7.25
CA GLY A 334 7.19 5.91 6.43
C GLY A 334 6.44 7.03 7.17
N ILE A 335 6.17 6.93 8.49
CA ILE A 335 5.45 7.95 9.24
C ILE A 335 6.16 9.32 9.19
N PRO A 336 7.51 9.42 9.40
CA PRO A 336 8.22 10.69 9.34
C PRO A 336 8.25 11.34 7.94
N GLU A 337 7.88 10.59 6.90
CA GLU A 337 7.77 11.15 5.54
C GLU A 337 6.48 11.97 5.36
N ALA A 338 5.43 11.63 6.11
CA ALA A 338 4.12 12.26 6.01
C ALA A 338 3.90 13.31 7.10
N ALA A 339 4.41 13.06 8.30
CA ALA A 339 4.19 13.85 9.50
C ALA A 339 5.52 14.47 9.97
N THR A 340 5.56 15.79 10.17
CA THR A 340 6.76 16.56 10.55
C THR A 340 6.70 16.91 12.02
N HIS A 341 7.65 16.36 12.80
CA HIS A 341 7.73 16.61 14.24
C HIS A 341 7.87 18.11 14.57
N GLY A 342 7.02 18.59 15.48
CA GLY A 342 7.00 20.00 15.92
C GLY A 342 6.28 20.99 14.98
N LEU A 343 5.78 20.51 13.84
CA LEU A 343 5.03 21.32 12.86
C LEU A 343 3.55 20.91 12.80
N ASP A 344 3.30 19.68 12.43
CA ASP A 344 1.95 19.11 12.24
C ASP A 344 1.70 17.87 13.13
N SER A 345 2.74 17.42 13.83
CA SER A 345 2.75 16.19 14.62
C SER A 345 3.76 16.23 15.76
N LEU A 346 3.57 15.36 16.76
CA LEU A 346 4.61 14.99 17.71
C LEU A 346 5.01 13.53 17.45
N LEU A 347 6.26 13.32 17.04
CA LEU A 347 6.80 12.00 16.78
C LEU A 347 7.69 11.56 17.95
N VAL A 348 7.39 10.40 18.52
CA VAL A 348 8.10 9.80 19.67
C VAL A 348 8.81 8.50 19.27
N PRO A 349 9.74 7.98 20.08
CA PRO A 349 10.29 6.63 19.85
C PRO A 349 9.21 5.55 19.92
N GLU A 350 9.48 4.42 19.28
CA GLU A 350 8.65 3.23 19.37
C GLU A 350 8.65 2.66 20.79
N ARG A 351 7.56 1.99 21.18
CA ARG A 351 7.44 1.29 22.48
C ARG A 351 7.74 2.16 23.71
N SER A 352 7.46 3.47 23.61
CA SER A 352 7.72 4.47 24.64
C SER A 352 6.43 5.11 25.14
N PRO A 353 5.66 4.43 26.01
CA PRO A 353 4.37 4.95 26.49
C PRO A 353 4.52 6.25 27.29
N GLN A 354 5.65 6.47 27.97
CA GLN A 354 5.94 7.70 28.71
C GLN A 354 6.04 8.90 27.78
N GLU A 355 6.81 8.77 26.68
CA GLU A 355 6.98 9.85 25.71
C GLU A 355 5.69 10.06 24.89
N LEU A 356 4.96 8.98 24.57
CA LEU A 356 3.67 9.07 23.92
C LEU A 356 2.66 9.83 24.80
N GLY A 357 2.58 9.50 26.10
CA GLY A 357 1.75 10.19 27.06
C GLY A 357 2.13 11.66 27.24
N ALA A 358 3.42 11.97 27.31
CA ALA A 358 3.92 13.34 27.38
C ALA A 358 3.59 14.17 26.14
N ALA A 359 3.71 13.59 24.94
CA ALA A 359 3.34 14.24 23.69
C ALA A 359 1.83 14.51 23.62
N ILE A 360 0.99 13.57 24.05
CA ILE A 360 -0.46 13.78 24.16
C ILE A 360 -0.74 14.96 25.12
N LEU A 361 -0.19 14.92 26.34
CA LEU A 361 -0.38 15.97 27.34
C LEU A 361 0.07 17.35 26.86
N THR A 362 1.15 17.43 26.06
CA THR A 362 1.64 18.67 25.47
C THR A 362 0.55 19.33 24.61
N LEU A 363 -0.08 18.57 23.72
CA LEU A 363 -1.13 19.10 22.83
C LEU A 363 -2.44 19.38 23.55
N LEU A 364 -2.80 18.58 24.56
CA LEU A 364 -4.05 18.80 25.32
C LEU A 364 -3.95 20.02 26.25
N ARG A 365 -2.74 20.39 26.69
CA ARG A 365 -2.50 21.55 27.58
C ARG A 365 -2.25 22.86 26.87
N ASP A 366 -1.96 22.81 25.54
CA ASP A 366 -1.66 24.01 24.74
C ASP A 366 -2.64 24.12 23.56
N PRO A 367 -3.76 24.81 23.72
CA PRO A 367 -4.74 25.03 22.66
C PRO A 367 -4.20 25.77 21.44
N VAL A 368 -3.21 26.65 21.63
CA VAL A 368 -2.60 27.40 20.52
C VAL A 368 -1.76 26.48 19.67
N LEU A 369 -0.97 25.61 20.31
CA LEU A 369 -0.18 24.59 19.64
C LEU A 369 -1.08 23.59 18.89
N LEU A 370 -2.18 23.15 19.53
CA LEU A 370 -3.16 22.24 18.91
C LEU A 370 -3.72 22.83 17.61
N THR A 371 -4.18 24.08 17.67
CA THR A 371 -4.75 24.77 16.48
C THR A 371 -3.72 24.94 15.38
N ARG A 372 -2.52 25.36 15.72
CA ARG A 372 -1.39 25.47 14.76
C ARG A 372 -1.08 24.14 14.07
N PHE A 373 -1.02 23.05 14.84
CA PHE A 373 -0.78 21.70 14.28
C PHE A 373 -1.93 21.24 13.41
N SER A 374 -3.16 21.60 13.76
CA SER A 374 -4.34 21.27 12.97
C SER A 374 -4.29 21.90 11.57
N GLU A 375 -3.95 23.18 11.49
CA GLU A 375 -3.78 23.89 10.23
C GLU A 375 -2.65 23.31 9.40
N ALA A 376 -1.50 23.04 10.03
CA ALA A 376 -0.32 22.48 9.36
C ALA A 376 -0.59 21.05 8.83
N ALA A 377 -1.29 20.20 9.59
CA ALA A 377 -1.62 18.84 9.18
C ALA A 377 -2.48 18.82 7.90
N ALA A 378 -3.53 19.66 7.85
CA ALA A 378 -4.38 19.77 6.68
C ALA A 378 -3.62 20.31 5.45
N ALA A 379 -2.74 21.30 5.65
CA ALA A 379 -1.90 21.86 4.58
C ALA A 379 -0.92 20.82 4.04
N ALA A 380 -0.21 20.10 4.91
CA ALA A 380 0.78 19.10 4.52
C ALA A 380 0.20 17.99 3.63
N VAL A 381 -1.02 17.52 3.94
CA VAL A 381 -1.68 16.50 3.11
C VAL A 381 -2.17 17.08 1.79
N ARG A 382 -2.74 18.28 1.80
CA ARG A 382 -3.19 18.96 0.58
C ARG A 382 -2.05 19.14 -0.42
N ASP A 383 -0.91 19.60 0.05
CA ASP A 383 0.21 19.96 -0.81
C ASP A 383 0.94 18.73 -1.38
N ARG A 384 0.97 17.63 -0.63
CA ARG A 384 1.84 16.47 -0.96
C ARG A 384 1.10 15.22 -1.38
N PHE A 385 -0.12 15.01 -0.86
CA PHE A 385 -0.84 13.74 -0.98
C PHE A 385 -2.21 13.87 -1.64
N GLY A 386 -2.56 15.01 -2.22
CA GLY A 386 -3.84 15.21 -2.92
C GLY A 386 -4.03 14.22 -4.08
N MET A 387 -5.28 13.78 -4.30
CA MET A 387 -5.64 12.75 -5.28
C MET A 387 -5.19 13.14 -6.70
N GLU A 388 -5.50 14.34 -7.14
CA GLU A 388 -5.21 14.78 -8.52
C GLU A 388 -3.72 14.73 -8.83
N ALA A 389 -2.89 15.37 -8.00
CA ALA A 389 -1.45 15.36 -8.16
C ALA A 389 -0.84 13.94 -8.01
N GLY A 390 -1.42 13.11 -7.14
CA GLY A 390 -0.98 11.73 -6.94
C GLY A 390 -1.26 10.86 -8.16
N ILE A 391 -2.42 11.01 -8.79
CA ILE A 391 -2.77 10.30 -10.03
C ILE A 391 -1.90 10.79 -11.20
N ALA A 392 -1.71 12.11 -11.34
CA ALA A 392 -0.85 12.66 -12.38
C ALA A 392 0.58 12.07 -12.29
N ARG A 393 1.18 12.03 -11.10
CA ARG A 393 2.50 11.40 -10.89
C ARG A 393 2.53 9.91 -11.24
N LEU A 394 1.47 9.17 -10.94
CA LEU A 394 1.38 7.75 -11.32
C LEU A 394 1.32 7.60 -12.83
N GLU A 395 0.55 8.43 -13.50
CA GLU A 395 0.42 8.42 -14.96
C GLU A 395 1.72 8.90 -15.64
N ASP A 396 2.48 9.82 -15.04
CA ASP A 396 3.83 10.19 -15.50
C ASP A 396 4.79 8.99 -15.45
N CYS A 397 4.71 8.16 -14.39
CA CYS A 397 5.46 6.90 -14.35
C CYS A 397 5.04 5.92 -15.46
N TYR A 398 3.76 5.89 -15.83
CA TYR A 398 3.29 5.06 -16.93
C TYR A 398 3.83 5.54 -18.26
N ASP A 399 3.81 6.85 -18.52
CA ASP A 399 4.36 7.44 -19.75
C ASP A 399 5.88 7.20 -19.83
N GLU A 400 6.61 7.38 -18.74
CA GLU A 400 8.04 7.08 -18.65
C GLU A 400 8.32 5.60 -18.97
N ALA A 401 7.55 4.67 -18.39
CA ALA A 401 7.74 3.24 -18.64
C ALA A 401 7.53 2.87 -20.11
N ARG A 402 6.53 3.46 -20.76
CA ARG A 402 6.28 3.26 -22.21
C ARG A 402 7.41 3.83 -23.06
N MET A 403 7.92 5.01 -22.74
CA MET A 403 9.07 5.61 -23.44
C MET A 403 10.33 4.76 -23.32
N LEU A 404 10.63 4.25 -22.11
CA LEU A 404 11.77 3.36 -21.87
C LEU A 404 11.65 2.07 -22.70
N ALA A 405 10.46 1.48 -22.77
CA ALA A 405 10.23 0.29 -23.60
C ALA A 405 10.41 0.56 -25.09
N ALA A 406 9.89 1.68 -25.60
CA ALA A 406 10.04 2.07 -27.00
C ALA A 406 11.51 2.27 -27.38
N ALA A 407 12.31 2.92 -26.52
CA ALA A 407 13.73 3.12 -26.72
C ALA A 407 14.50 1.78 -26.83
N VAL A 408 14.17 0.79 -25.99
CA VAL A 408 14.78 -0.55 -26.05
C VAL A 408 14.42 -1.27 -27.36
N CYS A 409 13.16 -1.18 -27.81
CA CYS A 409 12.74 -1.77 -29.09
C CYS A 409 13.47 -1.13 -30.27
N GLN A 410 13.63 0.18 -30.28
CA GLN A 410 14.36 0.89 -31.34
C GLN A 410 15.85 0.49 -31.39
N ALA A 411 16.50 0.41 -30.23
CA ALA A 411 17.91 -0.01 -30.13
C ALA A 411 18.12 -1.45 -30.65
N ARG A 412 17.23 -2.39 -30.35
CA ARG A 412 17.27 -3.76 -30.87
C ARG A 412 17.08 -3.83 -32.38
N SER A 413 16.17 -3.03 -32.94
CA SER A 413 15.92 -2.96 -34.36
C SER A 413 17.13 -2.43 -35.13
N GLN A 414 17.84 -1.43 -34.61
CA GLN A 414 19.05 -0.86 -35.22
C GLN A 414 20.22 -1.86 -35.19
N GLN A 415 20.39 -2.59 -34.08
CA GLN A 415 21.44 -3.63 -33.98
C GLN A 415 21.19 -4.81 -34.92
N GLY A 416 19.94 -5.22 -35.13
CA GLY A 416 19.56 -6.26 -36.08
C GLY A 416 19.84 -5.88 -37.55
N GLN A 417 19.70 -4.59 -37.89
CA GLN A 417 20.00 -4.10 -39.24
C GLN A 417 21.51 -3.96 -39.50
N SER A 418 22.32 -3.67 -38.46
CA SER A 418 23.78 -3.56 -38.61
C SER A 418 24.47 -4.93 -38.74
N SER A 419 23.93 -5.96 -38.11
CA SER A 419 24.47 -7.34 -38.24
C SER A 419 24.07 -8.06 -39.54
N GLY A 420 23.04 -7.59 -40.25
CA GLY A 420 22.62 -8.16 -41.54
C GLY A 420 23.37 -7.65 -42.79
N LYS A 421 24.27 -6.66 -42.62
CA LYS A 421 25.04 -6.06 -43.77
C LYS A 421 26.45 -6.62 -43.95
N ALA A 422 26.88 -7.60 -43.21
CA ALA A 422 28.15 -8.28 -43.45
C ALA A 422 27.95 -9.44 -44.48
N THR A 423 27.82 -9.10 -45.75
CA THR A 423 28.00 -10.06 -46.84
C THR A 423 29.47 -10.45 -46.96
N PRO A 424 29.81 -11.74 -47.06
CA PRO A 424 31.17 -12.13 -47.38
C PRO A 424 31.48 -11.72 -48.81
N SER A 425 32.49 -10.86 -49.00
CA SER A 425 33.14 -10.63 -50.27
C SER A 425 33.74 -11.96 -50.74
N THR A 426 33.13 -12.58 -51.71
CA THR A 426 33.76 -13.62 -52.53
C THR A 426 34.83 -12.97 -53.38
N ALA A 427 36.08 -13.05 -52.92
CA ALA A 427 37.24 -12.90 -53.79
C ALA A 427 37.45 -14.22 -54.51
N GLY A 428 37.07 -14.28 -55.79
CA GLY A 428 37.52 -15.29 -56.69
C GLY A 428 38.88 -14.91 -57.25
N SER A 429 39.73 -15.89 -57.33
CA SER A 429 40.69 -16.20 -58.41
C SER A 429 41.51 -17.40 -58.00
#